data_3f87d3e14723fff1fa796c6aaa75a7ce
#
_entry.id   3f87d3e14723fff1fa796c6aaa75a7ce
#
_cell.length_a   1.000
_cell.length_b   1.000
_cell.length_c   1.000
_cell.angle_alpha   90.00
_cell.angle_beta   90.00
_cell.angle_gamma   90.00
#
_symmetry.space_group_name_H-M   'P 1'
#
loop_
_entity.id
_entity.type
_entity.pdbx_description
1 polymer ?
#
loop_
_entity_poly.entity_id
_entity_poly.type
_entity_poly.pdbx_seq_one_letter_code
_entity_poly.pdbx_strand_id
1 'polypeptide(L)'
;MIILGIDPGSKQSGYVLWDGKKVIECMHTDNELIRGVVISGGNSIYDEVAIERIRGYGIVAGDDTFDTCEWVGRFDMAAKFRNKPVQLIPRKDIKRHLCGNTTTNDKYIRQALIDRFGEVGTKKTPGPLYGISGHLWSALAVAVTYTDQHKQAEADETILRECGL
;
A
#
# COMPACT_ATOMS: atom_id res chain seq x y z
N MET A 1 -8.96 11.19 3.66
CA MET A 1 -7.64 10.90 3.03
C MET A 1 -7.73 9.60 2.26
N ILE A 2 -7.39 9.63 0.99
CA ILE A 2 -7.37 8.46 0.09
C ILE A 2 -5.91 8.11 -0.19
N ILE A 3 -5.53 6.88 0.08
CA ILE A 3 -4.17 6.37 -0.12
C ILE A 3 -4.12 5.51 -1.37
N LEU A 4 -3.15 5.80 -2.24
CA LEU A 4 -2.76 4.92 -3.34
C LEU A 4 -1.70 3.94 -2.82
N GLY A 5 -2.10 2.71 -2.52
CA GLY A 5 -1.19 1.63 -2.15
C GLY A 5 -0.69 0.88 -3.38
N ILE A 6 0.61 0.65 -3.48
CA ILE A 6 1.23 -0.05 -4.63
C ILE A 6 2.07 -1.23 -4.12
N ASP A 7 1.83 -2.41 -4.69
CA ASP A 7 2.68 -3.61 -4.59
C ASP A 7 3.44 -3.78 -5.91
N PRO A 8 4.71 -3.35 -5.98
CA PRO A 8 5.48 -3.37 -7.22
C PRO A 8 5.94 -4.79 -7.61
N GLY A 9 5.90 -5.06 -8.91
CA GLY A 9 6.52 -6.24 -9.53
C GLY A 9 7.42 -5.86 -10.70
N SER A 10 8.12 -6.83 -11.28
CA SER A 10 9.09 -6.61 -12.37
C SER A 10 8.42 -6.17 -13.69
N LYS A 11 7.23 -6.63 -13.99
CA LYS A 11 6.47 -6.30 -15.22
C LYS A 11 5.08 -5.74 -14.94
N GLN A 12 4.40 -6.32 -13.96
CA GLN A 12 3.08 -5.93 -13.52
C GLN A 12 3.10 -5.64 -12.04
N SER A 13 2.29 -4.71 -11.60
CA SER A 13 2.11 -4.34 -10.20
C SER A 13 0.64 -4.32 -9.82
N GLY A 14 0.37 -4.37 -8.52
CA GLY A 14 -0.96 -4.15 -7.98
C GLY A 14 -1.09 -2.76 -7.40
N TYR A 15 -2.25 -2.12 -7.57
CA TYR A 15 -2.58 -0.92 -6.80
C TYR A 15 -3.97 -0.99 -6.19
N VAL A 16 -4.14 -0.24 -5.12
CA VAL A 16 -5.42 -0.07 -4.42
C VAL A 16 -5.60 1.39 -4.05
N LEU A 17 -6.76 1.96 -4.34
CA LEU A 17 -7.22 3.21 -3.75
C LEU A 17 -8.03 2.89 -2.49
N TRP A 18 -7.52 3.35 -1.34
CA TRP A 18 -8.03 3.05 -0.01
C TRP A 18 -8.47 4.32 0.73
N ASP A 19 -9.73 4.40 1.19
CA ASP A 19 -10.26 5.57 1.91
C ASP A 19 -10.15 5.48 3.45
N GLY A 20 -9.48 4.44 3.94
CA GLY A 20 -9.37 4.15 5.37
C GLY A 20 -10.46 3.23 5.92
N LYS A 21 -11.47 2.88 5.10
CA LYS A 21 -12.59 2.02 5.48
C LYS A 21 -12.93 0.96 4.43
N LYS A 22 -12.82 1.30 3.15
CA LYS A 22 -13.14 0.42 2.02
C LYS A 22 -12.22 0.65 0.83
N VAL A 23 -12.16 -0.32 -0.04
CA VAL A 23 -11.52 -0.22 -1.36
C VAL A 23 -12.42 0.60 -2.28
N ILE A 24 -11.87 1.68 -2.86
CA ILE A 24 -12.55 2.50 -3.87
C ILE A 24 -12.33 1.89 -5.25
N GLU A 25 -11.09 1.54 -5.54
CA GLU A 25 -10.65 0.96 -6.81
C GLU A 25 -9.42 0.08 -6.57
N CYS A 26 -9.25 -0.95 -7.37
CA CYS A 26 -8.05 -1.77 -7.35
C CYS A 26 -7.82 -2.42 -8.72
N MET A 27 -6.56 -2.59 -9.08
CA MET A 27 -6.18 -3.23 -10.33
C MET A 27 -4.78 -3.86 -10.23
N HIS A 28 -4.61 -5.00 -10.90
CA HIS A 28 -3.30 -5.60 -11.17
C HIS A 28 -3.07 -5.53 -12.68
N THR A 29 -2.04 -4.78 -13.10
CA THR A 29 -1.82 -4.46 -14.52
C THR A 29 -0.35 -4.09 -14.80
N ASP A 30 -0.04 -3.76 -16.04
CA ASP A 30 1.29 -3.35 -16.46
C ASP A 30 1.77 -2.10 -15.71
N ASN A 31 3.05 -2.10 -15.39
CA ASN A 31 3.70 -1.05 -14.61
C ASN A 31 3.58 0.34 -15.22
N GLU A 32 3.64 0.46 -16.56
CA GLU A 32 3.46 1.74 -17.25
C GLU A 32 2.05 2.30 -17.09
N LEU A 33 1.02 1.43 -17.07
CA LEU A 33 -0.35 1.87 -16.80
C LEU A 33 -0.50 2.39 -15.36
N ILE A 34 0.08 1.71 -14.38
CA ILE A 34 0.08 2.18 -12.99
C ILE A 34 0.84 3.49 -12.85
N ARG A 35 2.00 3.63 -13.51
CA ARG A 35 2.73 4.89 -13.56
C ARG A 35 1.86 6.01 -14.15
N GLY A 36 1.09 5.70 -15.19
CA GLY A 36 0.07 6.60 -15.74
C GLY A 36 -0.98 7.01 -14.70
N VAL A 37 -1.50 6.09 -13.90
CA VAL A 37 -2.42 6.37 -12.79
C VAL A 37 -1.77 7.31 -11.77
N VAL A 38 -0.50 7.04 -11.37
CA VAL A 38 0.23 7.91 -10.43
C VAL A 38 0.39 9.32 -11.00
N ILE A 39 0.72 9.46 -12.29
CA ILE A 39 0.92 10.76 -12.93
C ILE A 39 -0.41 11.49 -13.21
N SER A 40 -1.43 10.80 -13.74
CA SER A 40 -2.70 11.39 -14.16
C SER A 40 -3.66 11.61 -13.00
N GLY A 41 -3.54 10.85 -11.93
CA GLY A 41 -4.35 10.93 -10.70
C GLY A 41 -4.21 12.25 -9.94
N GLY A 42 -3.56 13.23 -10.61
CA GLY A 42 -3.27 14.53 -10.10
C GLY A 42 -4.53 15.28 -9.85
N ASN A 43 -5.37 15.49 -9.41
CA ASN A 43 -6.23 16.50 -8.81
C ASN A 43 -7.34 15.99 -7.88
N SER A 44 -7.62 14.68 -7.85
CA SER A 44 -8.72 14.26 -6.95
C SER A 44 -8.83 12.78 -6.67
N ILE A 45 -7.96 11.91 -7.20
CA ILE A 45 -8.16 10.46 -7.04
C ILE A 45 -7.53 9.95 -5.74
N TYR A 46 -6.38 10.49 -5.33
CA TYR A 46 -5.70 10.12 -4.09
C TYR A 46 -4.94 11.31 -3.50
N ASP A 47 -4.71 11.26 -2.20
CA ASP A 47 -3.98 12.30 -1.46
C ASP A 47 -2.49 11.97 -1.37
N GLU A 48 -2.16 10.73 -1.05
CA GLU A 48 -0.82 10.27 -0.72
C GLU A 48 -0.55 8.86 -1.27
N VAL A 49 0.72 8.47 -1.36
CA VAL A 49 1.16 7.21 -1.96
C VAL A 49 1.94 6.37 -0.96
N ALA A 50 1.58 5.11 -0.83
CA ALA A 50 2.32 4.12 -0.06
C ALA A 50 2.80 3.00 -0.99
N ILE A 51 4.11 2.74 -1.04
CA ILE A 51 4.70 1.74 -1.94
C ILE A 51 5.40 0.69 -1.11
N GLU A 52 5.14 -0.60 -1.38
CA GLU A 52 5.91 -1.67 -0.76
C GLU A 52 7.37 -1.58 -1.22
N ARG A 53 8.29 -1.53 -0.26
CA ARG A 53 9.72 -1.43 -0.54
C ARG A 53 10.38 -2.80 -0.52
N ILE A 54 11.04 -3.14 -1.61
CA ILE A 54 11.92 -4.30 -1.66
C ILE A 54 13.18 -4.05 -0.81
N ARG A 55 13.53 -5.03 0.03
CA ARG A 55 14.79 -5.06 0.78
C ARG A 55 15.43 -6.43 0.68
N GLY A 56 16.73 -6.45 0.44
CA GLY A 56 17.55 -7.66 0.57
C GLY A 56 17.69 -8.05 2.04
N TYR A 57 17.41 -9.32 2.35
CA TYR A 57 17.55 -9.89 3.68
C TYR A 57 18.63 -10.98 3.70
N GLY A 58 19.74 -10.75 2.95
CA GLY A 58 20.82 -11.73 2.83
C GLY A 58 20.55 -12.83 1.78
N ILE A 59 19.52 -12.68 0.98
CA ILE A 59 19.19 -13.58 -0.15
C ILE A 59 19.77 -12.95 -1.41
N VAL A 60 20.34 -13.79 -2.29
CA VAL A 60 20.83 -13.33 -3.60
C VAL A 60 19.63 -12.83 -4.42
N ALA A 61 19.73 -11.59 -4.89
CA ALA A 61 18.70 -10.98 -5.73
C ALA A 61 18.87 -11.46 -7.18
N GLY A 62 17.77 -11.90 -7.79
CA GLY A 62 17.71 -12.16 -9.22
C GLY A 62 17.28 -10.91 -10.00
N ASP A 63 17.30 -11.02 -11.35
CA ASP A 63 16.96 -9.92 -12.27
C ASP A 63 15.57 -9.34 -11.99
N ASP A 64 14.56 -10.17 -11.75
CA ASP A 64 13.20 -9.71 -11.37
C ASP A 64 13.18 -8.81 -10.14
N THR A 65 14.11 -9.03 -9.19
CA THR A 65 14.23 -8.19 -7.99
C THR A 65 14.79 -6.81 -8.35
N PHE A 66 15.79 -6.77 -9.22
CA PHE A 66 16.36 -5.50 -9.70
C PHE A 66 15.35 -4.71 -10.51
N ASP A 67 14.65 -5.36 -11.46
CA ASP A 67 13.57 -4.75 -12.24
C ASP A 67 12.47 -4.19 -11.33
N THR A 68 12.09 -4.93 -10.29
CA THR A 68 11.10 -4.45 -9.31
C THR A 68 11.61 -3.23 -8.55
N CYS A 69 12.89 -3.20 -8.15
CA CYS A 69 13.49 -2.03 -7.50
C CYS A 69 13.48 -0.79 -8.40
N GLU A 70 13.74 -0.96 -9.70
CA GLU A 70 13.64 0.14 -10.66
C GLU A 70 12.20 0.69 -10.72
N TRP A 71 11.19 -0.19 -10.74
CA TRP A 71 9.81 0.24 -10.75
C TRP A 71 9.39 0.95 -9.46
N VAL A 72 9.87 0.51 -8.31
CA VAL A 72 9.70 1.25 -7.04
C VAL A 72 10.20 2.69 -7.20
N GLY A 73 11.41 2.87 -7.77
CA GLY A 73 11.97 4.20 -8.00
C GLY A 73 11.17 5.04 -9.00
N ARG A 74 10.65 4.42 -10.07
CA ARG A 74 9.80 5.10 -11.08
C ARG A 74 8.46 5.54 -10.50
N PHE A 75 7.81 4.74 -9.65
CA PHE A 75 6.57 5.12 -8.97
C PHE A 75 6.81 6.23 -7.93
N ASP A 76 7.88 6.13 -7.13
CA ASP A 76 8.27 7.16 -6.17
C ASP A 76 8.51 8.51 -6.87
N MET A 77 9.29 8.50 -7.95
CA MET A 77 9.55 9.70 -8.73
C MET A 77 8.27 10.27 -9.37
N ALA A 78 7.40 9.43 -9.91
CA ALA A 78 6.14 9.85 -10.51
C ALA A 78 5.23 10.57 -9.49
N ALA A 79 5.13 10.03 -8.27
CA ALA A 79 4.37 10.66 -7.19
C ALA A 79 4.99 11.99 -6.73
N LYS A 80 6.31 12.04 -6.56
CA LYS A 80 7.05 13.27 -6.21
C LYS A 80 6.90 14.34 -7.28
N PHE A 81 6.92 13.97 -8.56
CA PHE A 81 6.65 14.88 -9.67
C PHE A 81 5.27 15.54 -9.57
N ARG A 82 4.30 14.86 -8.94
CA ARG A 82 2.96 15.37 -8.66
C ARG A 82 2.86 16.08 -7.31
N ASN A 83 3.96 16.30 -6.62
CA ASN A 83 4.02 16.86 -5.25
C ASN A 83 3.14 16.07 -4.26
N LYS A 84 3.03 14.75 -4.45
CA LYS A 84 2.30 13.88 -3.53
C LYS A 84 3.25 13.30 -2.48
N PRO A 85 2.89 13.31 -1.19
CA PRO A 85 3.65 12.59 -0.17
C PRO A 85 3.77 11.11 -0.53
N VAL A 86 4.96 10.56 -0.38
CA VAL A 86 5.26 9.15 -0.68
C VAL A 86 5.97 8.52 0.49
N GLN A 87 5.55 7.33 0.88
CA GLN A 87 6.27 6.50 1.83
C GLN A 87 6.58 5.11 1.25
N LEU A 88 7.85 4.71 1.36
CA LEU A 88 8.31 3.37 1.01
C LEU A 88 8.33 2.49 2.26
N ILE A 89 7.44 1.49 2.34
CA ILE A 89 7.27 0.64 3.52
C ILE A 89 7.80 -0.77 3.26
N PRO A 90 8.85 -1.22 3.99
CA PRO A 90 9.38 -2.57 3.84
C PRO A 90 8.36 -3.65 4.21
N ARG A 91 8.36 -4.77 3.49
CA ARG A 91 7.48 -5.92 3.74
C ARG A 91 7.49 -6.41 5.20
N LYS A 92 8.65 -6.42 5.86
CA LYS A 92 8.74 -6.82 7.27
C LYS A 92 8.00 -5.87 8.21
N ASP A 93 7.95 -4.58 7.88
CA ASP A 93 7.26 -3.59 8.71
C ASP A 93 5.75 -3.71 8.53
N ILE A 94 5.27 -3.99 7.30
CA ILE A 94 3.87 -4.32 7.03
C ILE A 94 3.45 -5.57 7.83
N LYS A 95 4.25 -6.65 7.77
CA LYS A 95 4.00 -7.89 8.53
C LYS A 95 3.96 -7.65 10.03
N ARG A 96 4.92 -6.88 10.56
CA ARG A 96 4.96 -6.52 11.99
C ARG A 96 3.73 -5.73 12.40
N HIS A 97 3.34 -4.76 11.58
CA HIS A 97 2.19 -3.91 11.87
C HIS A 97 0.87 -4.69 11.89
N LEU A 98 0.60 -5.48 10.85
CA LEU A 98 -0.68 -6.17 10.68
C LEU A 98 -0.80 -7.47 11.48
N CYS A 99 0.31 -8.16 11.73
CA CYS A 99 0.31 -9.49 12.34
C CYS A 99 1.17 -9.59 13.61
N GLY A 100 1.82 -8.52 14.06
CA GLY A 100 2.74 -8.54 15.21
C GLY A 100 4.04 -9.31 14.98
N ASN A 101 4.28 -9.87 13.80
CA ASN A 101 5.42 -10.74 13.50
C ASN A 101 5.95 -10.50 12.08
N THR A 102 7.28 -10.47 11.92
CA THR A 102 7.96 -10.22 10.63
C THR A 102 8.12 -11.45 9.75
N THR A 103 7.97 -12.65 10.30
CA THR A 103 8.16 -13.94 9.59
C THR A 103 6.85 -14.58 9.16
N THR A 104 5.73 -13.92 9.43
CA THR A 104 4.40 -14.42 9.13
C THR A 104 4.17 -14.66 7.62
N ASN A 105 3.30 -15.60 7.29
CA ASN A 105 2.93 -15.89 5.90
C ASN A 105 1.84 -14.90 5.42
N ASP A 106 1.78 -14.66 4.13
CA ASP A 106 0.84 -13.72 3.50
C ASP A 106 -0.63 -14.06 3.73
N LYS A 107 -0.94 -15.35 3.95
CA LYS A 107 -2.28 -15.77 4.36
C LYS A 107 -2.76 -15.11 5.67
N TYR A 108 -1.85 -14.85 6.60
CA TYR A 108 -2.17 -14.19 7.87
C TYR A 108 -2.36 -12.67 7.70
N ILE A 109 -1.61 -12.04 6.77
CA ILE A 109 -1.88 -10.65 6.39
C ILE A 109 -3.30 -10.53 5.83
N ARG A 110 -3.66 -11.41 4.89
CA ARG A 110 -5.02 -11.45 4.34
C ARG A 110 -6.06 -11.65 5.44
N GLN A 111 -5.86 -12.60 6.35
CA GLN A 111 -6.80 -12.86 7.43
C GLN A 111 -6.94 -11.64 8.36
N ALA A 112 -5.84 -11.02 8.77
CA ALA A 112 -5.86 -9.82 9.60
C ALA A 112 -6.65 -8.66 8.96
N LEU A 113 -6.54 -8.49 7.64
CA LEU A 113 -7.31 -7.49 6.91
C LEU A 113 -8.81 -7.84 6.85
N ILE A 114 -9.15 -9.12 6.64
CA ILE A 114 -10.55 -9.59 6.66
C ILE A 114 -11.15 -9.45 8.06
N ASP A 115 -10.45 -9.88 9.10
CA ASP A 115 -10.91 -9.78 10.49
C ASP A 115 -11.17 -8.33 10.91
N ARG A 116 -10.38 -7.40 10.38
CA ARG A 116 -10.48 -5.99 10.71
C ARG A 116 -11.56 -5.24 9.93
N PHE A 117 -11.70 -5.51 8.64
CA PHE A 117 -12.56 -4.72 7.75
C PHE A 117 -13.76 -5.49 7.23
N GLY A 118 -13.79 -6.81 7.38
CA GLY A 118 -14.85 -7.67 6.88
C GLY A 118 -14.49 -8.38 5.58
N GLU A 119 -15.39 -9.25 5.14
CA GLU A 119 -15.22 -10.09 3.96
C GLU A 119 -15.23 -9.27 2.66
N VAL A 120 -14.59 -9.83 1.62
CA VAL A 120 -14.60 -9.26 0.26
C VAL A 120 -16.03 -9.09 -0.26
N GLY A 121 -16.91 -10.03 0.07
CA GLY A 121 -18.27 -10.03 -0.42
C GLY A 121 -18.39 -10.52 -1.86
N THR A 122 -19.53 -10.25 -2.49
CA THR A 122 -19.86 -10.66 -3.86
C THR A 122 -20.25 -9.46 -4.70
N LYS A 123 -20.39 -9.64 -6.03
CA LYS A 123 -20.88 -8.57 -6.92
C LYS A 123 -22.28 -8.05 -6.53
N LYS A 124 -23.14 -8.92 -5.95
CA LYS A 124 -24.48 -8.54 -5.50
C LYS A 124 -24.46 -7.84 -4.14
N THR A 125 -23.55 -8.25 -3.27
CA THR A 125 -23.39 -7.73 -1.91
C THR A 125 -21.90 -7.44 -1.66
N PRO A 126 -21.35 -6.34 -2.22
CA PRO A 126 -19.93 -6.03 -2.09
C PRO A 126 -19.59 -5.67 -0.64
N GLY A 127 -18.54 -6.31 -0.11
CA GLY A 127 -17.96 -5.95 1.18
C GLY A 127 -16.97 -4.79 1.07
N PRO A 128 -16.42 -4.30 2.19
CA PRO A 128 -15.45 -3.22 2.20
C PRO A 128 -14.17 -3.52 1.40
N LEU A 129 -13.82 -4.79 1.27
CA LEU A 129 -12.64 -5.29 0.54
C LEU A 129 -13.01 -5.84 -0.85
N TYR A 130 -14.16 -5.46 -1.40
CA TYR A 130 -14.59 -5.95 -2.70
C TYR A 130 -13.59 -5.63 -3.81
N GLY A 131 -13.30 -6.62 -4.65
CA GLY A 131 -12.32 -6.54 -5.74
C GLY A 131 -10.92 -7.04 -5.37
N ILE A 132 -10.59 -7.18 -4.09
CA ILE A 132 -9.27 -7.63 -3.66
C ILE A 132 -9.09 -9.13 -3.89
N SER A 133 -8.06 -9.48 -4.65
CA SER A 133 -7.66 -10.86 -4.94
C SER A 133 -6.15 -10.93 -5.26
N GLY A 134 -5.54 -12.11 -5.17
CA GLY A 134 -4.14 -12.33 -5.57
C GLY A 134 -3.17 -11.30 -4.97
N HIS A 135 -2.40 -10.65 -5.82
CA HIS A 135 -1.39 -9.64 -5.45
C HIS A 135 -1.98 -8.36 -4.86
N LEU A 136 -3.28 -8.07 -5.06
CA LEU A 136 -3.91 -6.86 -4.52
C LEU A 136 -3.97 -6.85 -2.99
N TRP A 137 -3.87 -8.00 -2.34
CA TRP A 137 -3.75 -8.08 -0.88
C TRP A 137 -2.50 -7.36 -0.35
N SER A 138 -1.39 -7.41 -1.10
CA SER A 138 -0.16 -6.71 -0.73
C SER A 138 -0.30 -5.19 -0.91
N ALA A 139 -0.91 -4.75 -2.00
CA ALA A 139 -1.20 -3.34 -2.23
C ALA A 139 -2.15 -2.75 -1.16
N LEU A 140 -3.18 -3.52 -0.75
CA LEU A 140 -4.05 -3.13 0.36
C LEU A 140 -3.29 -3.09 1.69
N ALA A 141 -2.44 -4.09 1.96
CA ALA A 141 -1.68 -4.17 3.20
C ALA A 141 -0.75 -2.96 3.39
N VAL A 142 -0.08 -2.51 2.33
CA VAL A 142 0.78 -1.32 2.41
C VAL A 142 -0.05 -0.04 2.63
N ALA A 143 -1.21 0.10 1.96
CA ALA A 143 -2.10 1.25 2.13
C ALA A 143 -2.68 1.33 3.56
N VAL A 144 -3.12 0.20 4.12
CA VAL A 144 -3.64 0.12 5.50
C VAL A 144 -2.55 0.44 6.50
N THR A 145 -1.35 -0.15 6.34
CA THR A 145 -0.21 0.13 7.23
C THR A 145 0.14 1.62 7.23
N TYR A 146 0.18 2.24 6.06
CA TYR A 146 0.42 3.68 5.94
C TYR A 146 -0.64 4.51 6.66
N THR A 147 -1.92 4.22 6.39
CA THR A 147 -3.04 4.93 7.02
C THR A 147 -2.97 4.89 8.54
N ASP A 148 -2.62 3.74 9.11
CA ASP A 148 -2.53 3.58 10.57
C ASP A 148 -1.35 4.34 11.15
N GLN A 149 -0.18 4.28 10.50
CA GLN A 149 1.02 5.02 10.93
C GLN A 149 0.80 6.53 10.90
N HIS A 150 0.09 7.00 9.86
CA HIS A 150 -0.25 8.43 9.75
C HIS A 150 -1.18 8.89 10.87
N LYS A 151 -2.24 8.13 11.14
CA LYS A 151 -3.17 8.43 12.25
C LYS A 151 -2.48 8.42 13.61
N GLN A 152 -1.53 7.48 13.83
CA GLN A 152 -0.76 7.44 15.07
C GLN A 152 0.11 8.69 15.20
N ALA A 153 0.81 9.08 14.14
CA ALA A 153 1.66 10.29 14.16
C ALA A 153 0.85 11.55 14.43
N GLU A 154 -0.34 11.71 13.83
CA GLU A 154 -1.24 12.83 14.08
C GLU A 154 -1.73 12.86 15.56
N ALA A 155 -2.05 11.68 16.11
CA ALA A 155 -2.46 11.57 17.51
C ALA A 155 -1.32 11.94 18.47
N ASP A 156 -0.11 11.45 18.21
CA ASP A 156 1.07 11.74 19.02
C ASP A 156 1.41 13.25 18.98
N GLU A 157 1.33 13.89 17.80
CA GLU A 157 1.54 15.34 17.65
C GLU A 157 0.50 16.16 18.41
N THR A 158 -0.74 15.72 18.41
CA THR A 158 -1.83 16.38 19.16
C THR A 158 -1.56 16.31 20.66
N ILE A 159 -1.17 15.16 21.19
CA ILE A 159 -0.81 14.98 22.60
C ILE A 159 0.36 15.88 23.00
N LEU A 160 1.42 15.95 22.17
CA LEU A 160 2.57 16.82 22.42
C LEU A 160 2.17 18.29 22.49
N ARG A 161 1.34 18.77 21.58
CA ARG A 161 0.80 20.15 21.61
C ARG A 161 -0.03 20.45 22.86
N GLU A 162 -0.87 19.51 23.27
CA GLU A 162 -1.69 19.66 24.48
C GLU A 162 -0.84 19.65 25.76
N CYS A 163 0.27 18.92 25.77
CA CYS A 163 1.23 18.89 26.88
C CYS A 163 2.21 20.09 26.90
N GLY A 164 2.18 20.95 25.87
CA GLY A 164 3.06 22.13 25.77
C GLY A 164 4.51 21.81 25.46
N LEU A 165 4.77 20.67 24.79
CA LEU A 165 6.09 20.20 24.37
C LEU A 165 6.34 20.48 22.87
#